data_51984a87515322d7e12a4f7d13933cdc
#
_entry.id   51984a87515322d7e12a4f7d13933cdc
#
_cell.length_a   1.000
_cell.length_b   1.000
_cell.length_c   1.000
_cell.angle_alpha   90.00
_cell.angle_beta   90.00
_cell.angle_gamma   90.00
#
_symmetry.space_group_name_H-M   'P 1'
#
loop_
_entity.id
_entity.type
_entity.pdbx_description
1 polymer ?
#
loop_
_entity_poly.entity_id
_entity_poly.type
_entity_poly.pdbx_seq_one_letter_code
_entity_poly.pdbx_strand_id
1 'polypeptide(L)'
;MLADRGYANPNGVQHVVEAEGDVVVRLNRSSLPLWNKQGRRLSPLKLARTLSPQQNGEWPAWVHLHSGSIVSGRLIVARKSRQAAARDRHRLLQAASKKQRRLSADTLETARYFFLWTTLPTAWDRVRILNLYRCRWQIELAFKRMKSIMGLGHLPKKDPESCRAWLHGKLFTSLLVEQLIGAAKTVSPWGYELDPSPQPMA
;
A
#
# COMPACT_ATOMS: atom_id res chain seq x y z
N MET A 1 -10.00 4.93 0.30
CA MET A 1 -9.30 3.77 0.97
C MET A 1 -7.90 3.61 0.41
N LEU A 2 -6.89 3.47 1.28
CA LEU A 2 -5.52 3.14 0.89
C LEU A 2 -5.17 1.77 1.46
N ALA A 3 -5.07 0.72 0.62
CA ALA A 3 -5.06 -0.65 1.11
C ALA A 3 -4.09 -1.58 0.39
N ASP A 4 -3.74 -2.69 1.06
CA ASP A 4 -2.88 -3.75 0.53
C ASP A 4 -3.67 -4.78 -0.27
N ARG A 5 -2.97 -5.76 -0.82
CA ARG A 5 -3.48 -6.86 -1.65
C ARG A 5 -4.66 -7.63 -1.06
N GLY A 6 -4.73 -7.73 0.26
CA GLY A 6 -5.82 -8.43 0.94
C GLY A 6 -7.19 -7.79 0.71
N TYR A 7 -7.21 -6.49 0.49
CA TYR A 7 -8.43 -5.72 0.22
C TYR A 7 -8.71 -5.54 -1.28
N ALA A 8 -7.83 -6.04 -2.15
CA ALA A 8 -8.00 -5.98 -3.61
C ALA A 8 -8.99 -7.05 -4.08
N ASN A 9 -10.27 -6.84 -3.83
CA ASN A 9 -11.39 -7.67 -4.27
C ASN A 9 -12.62 -6.80 -4.54
N PRO A 10 -13.61 -7.29 -5.32
CA PRO A 10 -14.79 -6.51 -5.68
C PRO A 10 -15.60 -6.00 -4.48
N ASN A 11 -15.75 -6.81 -3.42
CA ASN A 11 -16.49 -6.40 -2.21
C ASN A 11 -15.80 -5.23 -1.49
N GLY A 12 -14.47 -5.27 -1.35
CA GLY A 12 -13.72 -4.18 -0.73
C GLY A 12 -13.81 -2.88 -1.54
N VAL A 13 -13.80 -2.97 -2.88
CA VAL A 13 -14.01 -1.82 -3.77
C VAL A 13 -15.44 -1.31 -3.63
N GLN A 14 -16.43 -2.20 -3.68
CA GLN A 14 -17.85 -1.85 -3.58
C GLN A 14 -18.15 -1.07 -2.30
N HIS A 15 -17.73 -1.60 -1.15
CA HIS A 15 -17.94 -0.97 0.15
C HIS A 15 -17.43 0.48 0.21
N VAL A 16 -16.29 0.74 -0.40
CA VAL A 16 -15.70 2.10 -0.39
C VAL A 16 -16.41 3.03 -1.35
N VAL A 17 -16.77 2.55 -2.54
CA VAL A 17 -17.44 3.36 -3.56
C VAL A 17 -18.87 3.68 -3.15
N GLU A 18 -19.59 2.75 -2.52
CA GLU A 18 -20.94 2.98 -1.96
C GLU A 18 -20.92 4.02 -0.82
N ALA A 19 -19.79 4.14 -0.11
CA ALA A 19 -19.56 5.19 0.88
C ALA A 19 -18.94 6.48 0.27
N GLU A 20 -19.09 6.69 -1.04
CA GLU A 20 -18.57 7.85 -1.79
C GLU A 20 -17.06 8.08 -1.64
N GLY A 21 -16.32 7.02 -1.31
CA GLY A 21 -14.88 7.08 -1.08
C GLY A 21 -14.07 6.64 -2.29
N ASP A 22 -12.82 7.13 -2.35
CA ASP A 22 -11.85 6.69 -3.35
C ASP A 22 -11.03 5.49 -2.89
N VAL A 23 -10.61 4.69 -3.87
CA VAL A 23 -9.81 3.49 -3.67
C VAL A 23 -8.41 3.66 -4.26
N VAL A 24 -7.38 3.36 -3.47
CA VAL A 24 -6.01 3.10 -3.95
C VAL A 24 -5.58 1.75 -3.35
N VAL A 25 -5.48 0.74 -4.18
CA VAL A 25 -5.20 -0.62 -3.70
C VAL A 25 -4.10 -1.29 -4.51
N ARG A 26 -3.22 -2.01 -3.80
CA ARG A 26 -2.23 -2.86 -4.47
C ARG A 26 -2.94 -4.03 -5.12
N LEU A 27 -2.81 -4.14 -6.42
CA LEU A 27 -3.55 -5.12 -7.21
C LEU A 27 -3.20 -6.56 -6.81
N ASN A 28 -4.23 -7.34 -6.54
CA ASN A 28 -4.19 -8.78 -6.55
C ASN A 28 -4.88 -9.28 -7.82
N ARG A 29 -4.10 -9.80 -8.77
CA ARG A 29 -4.59 -10.18 -10.11
C ARG A 29 -5.60 -11.33 -10.10
N SER A 30 -5.59 -12.14 -9.07
CA SER A 30 -6.53 -13.26 -8.92
C SER A 30 -7.87 -12.83 -8.31
N SER A 31 -7.85 -11.94 -7.32
CA SER A 31 -9.04 -11.52 -6.58
C SER A 31 -9.68 -10.24 -7.10
N LEU A 32 -8.95 -9.40 -7.84
CA LEU A 32 -9.47 -8.19 -8.47
C LEU A 32 -9.14 -8.20 -9.97
N PRO A 33 -9.92 -8.91 -10.80
CA PRO A 33 -9.75 -8.88 -12.25
C PRO A 33 -10.11 -7.49 -12.79
N LEU A 34 -9.32 -7.02 -13.77
CA LEU A 34 -9.51 -5.75 -14.43
C LEU A 34 -9.99 -5.94 -15.86
N TRP A 35 -10.76 -4.97 -16.35
CA TRP A 35 -11.40 -4.97 -17.66
C TRP A 35 -11.05 -3.68 -18.40
N ASN A 36 -11.09 -3.72 -19.74
CA ASN A 36 -10.98 -2.52 -20.56
C ASN A 36 -12.38 -1.94 -20.84
N LYS A 37 -12.44 -0.79 -21.51
CA LYS A 37 -13.69 -0.13 -21.89
C LYS A 37 -14.61 -1.00 -22.74
N GLN A 38 -14.06 -1.97 -23.50
CA GLN A 38 -14.81 -2.89 -24.37
C GLN A 38 -15.27 -4.16 -23.63
N GLY A 39 -15.13 -4.22 -22.30
CA GLY A 39 -15.51 -5.39 -21.50
C GLY A 39 -14.58 -6.61 -21.67
N ARG A 40 -13.38 -6.43 -22.23
CA ARG A 40 -12.39 -7.50 -22.36
C ARG A 40 -11.46 -7.49 -21.15
N ARG A 41 -11.12 -8.67 -20.64
CA ARG A 41 -10.23 -8.82 -19.50
C ARG A 41 -8.83 -8.25 -19.80
N LEU A 42 -8.37 -7.32 -18.97
CA LEU A 42 -7.01 -6.78 -19.03
C LEU A 42 -6.00 -7.75 -18.47
N SER A 43 -4.83 -7.83 -19.12
CA SER A 43 -3.66 -8.49 -18.58
C SER A 43 -2.64 -7.44 -18.10
N PRO A 44 -2.57 -7.16 -16.79
CA PRO A 44 -1.63 -6.17 -16.27
C PRO A 44 -0.17 -6.47 -16.61
N LEU A 45 0.19 -7.76 -16.73
CA LEU A 45 1.55 -8.16 -17.09
C LEU A 45 1.87 -7.85 -18.56
N LYS A 46 0.92 -8.04 -19.48
CA LYS A 46 1.14 -7.66 -20.89
C LYS A 46 1.38 -6.16 -21.02
N LEU A 47 0.62 -5.33 -20.29
CA LEU A 47 0.82 -3.89 -20.26
C LEU A 47 2.15 -3.51 -19.60
N ALA A 48 2.54 -4.19 -18.52
CA ALA A 48 3.82 -3.94 -17.87
C ALA A 48 5.03 -4.24 -18.78
N ARG A 49 4.92 -5.22 -19.67
CA ARG A 49 5.98 -5.57 -20.65
C ARG A 49 6.27 -4.46 -21.66
N THR A 50 5.30 -3.56 -21.91
CA THR A 50 5.51 -2.41 -22.81
C THR A 50 6.31 -1.28 -22.18
N LEU A 51 6.58 -1.32 -20.85
CA LEU A 51 7.30 -0.28 -20.15
C LEU A 51 8.81 -0.43 -20.29
N SER A 52 9.46 0.67 -20.64
CA SER A 52 10.91 0.81 -20.60
C SER A 52 11.43 0.77 -19.15
N PRO A 53 12.73 0.51 -18.93
CA PRO A 53 13.35 0.63 -17.60
C PRO A 53 13.06 2.01 -16.98
N GLN A 54 12.72 2.04 -15.68
CA GLN A 54 12.39 3.24 -14.91
C GLN A 54 11.10 3.99 -15.32
N GLN A 55 10.38 3.47 -16.30
CA GLN A 55 9.11 4.06 -16.71
C GLN A 55 7.95 3.54 -15.87
N ASN A 56 7.03 4.45 -15.53
CA ASN A 56 5.73 4.14 -14.95
C ASN A 56 4.67 4.24 -16.04
N GLY A 57 3.75 3.30 -16.06
CA GLY A 57 2.62 3.28 -17.00
C GLY A 57 1.29 3.47 -16.29
N GLU A 58 0.32 3.94 -17.06
CA GLU A 58 -1.05 4.16 -16.59
C GLU A 58 -2.03 3.81 -17.71
N TRP A 59 -3.09 3.07 -17.35
CA TRP A 59 -4.13 2.66 -18.30
C TRP A 59 -5.50 2.71 -17.65
N PRO A 60 -6.54 3.13 -18.37
CA PRO A 60 -7.91 2.99 -17.87
C PRO A 60 -8.23 1.51 -17.60
N ALA A 61 -8.87 1.25 -16.48
CA ALA A 61 -9.19 -0.12 -16.07
C ALA A 61 -10.44 -0.14 -15.19
N TRP A 62 -11.34 -1.05 -15.51
CA TRP A 62 -12.63 -1.19 -14.86
C TRP A 62 -12.67 -2.42 -13.96
N VAL A 63 -13.43 -2.35 -12.90
CA VAL A 63 -13.73 -3.47 -12.00
C VAL A 63 -15.22 -3.75 -12.07
N HIS A 64 -15.59 -5.02 -12.26
CA HIS A 64 -16.97 -5.47 -12.17
C HIS A 64 -17.25 -5.88 -10.73
N LEU A 65 -18.26 -5.30 -10.13
CA LEU A 65 -18.71 -5.60 -8.78
C LEU A 65 -19.70 -6.78 -8.79
N HIS A 66 -19.87 -7.40 -7.64
CA HIS A 66 -20.87 -8.48 -7.49
C HIS A 66 -22.32 -7.98 -7.62
N SER A 67 -22.58 -6.72 -7.35
CA SER A 67 -23.84 -6.04 -7.61
C SER A 67 -24.22 -5.91 -9.09
N GLY A 68 -23.32 -6.28 -10.02
CA GLY A 68 -23.46 -6.03 -11.45
C GLY A 68 -22.99 -4.63 -11.88
N SER A 69 -22.70 -3.74 -10.96
CA SER A 69 -22.19 -2.40 -11.26
C SER A 69 -20.73 -2.46 -11.74
N ILE A 70 -20.33 -1.46 -12.52
CA ILE A 70 -18.98 -1.35 -13.07
C ILE A 70 -18.35 -0.08 -12.52
N VAL A 71 -17.20 -0.21 -11.86
CA VAL A 71 -16.44 0.92 -11.32
C VAL A 71 -15.29 1.25 -12.26
N SER A 72 -15.27 2.49 -12.73
CA SER A 72 -14.16 3.03 -13.53
C SER A 72 -12.97 3.36 -12.64
N GLY A 73 -11.79 3.12 -13.15
CA GLY A 73 -10.55 3.44 -12.44
C GLY A 73 -9.36 3.36 -13.37
N ARG A 74 -8.17 3.36 -12.78
CA ARG A 74 -6.90 3.36 -13.49
C ARG A 74 -5.97 2.31 -12.92
N LEU A 75 -5.34 1.55 -13.80
CA LEU A 75 -4.22 0.67 -13.47
C LEU A 75 -2.92 1.47 -13.59
N ILE A 76 -2.18 1.58 -12.51
CA ILE A 76 -0.85 2.18 -12.46
C ILE A 76 0.17 1.06 -12.29
N VAL A 77 1.20 1.05 -13.13
CA VAL A 77 2.27 0.07 -13.08
C VAL A 77 3.60 0.79 -12.97
N ALA A 78 4.38 0.40 -11.97
CA ALA A 78 5.74 0.87 -11.79
C ALA A 78 6.73 -0.30 -11.87
N ARG A 79 7.86 -0.10 -12.56
CA ARG A 79 8.94 -1.07 -12.59
C ARG A 79 9.80 -0.92 -11.32
N LYS A 80 10.05 -2.02 -10.64
CA LYS A 80 10.89 -2.04 -9.43
C LYS A 80 12.38 -1.99 -9.79
N SER A 81 13.20 -1.52 -8.85
CA SER A 81 14.64 -1.67 -8.96
C SER A 81 15.04 -3.15 -9.05
N ARG A 82 16.20 -3.43 -9.64
CA ARG A 82 16.72 -4.82 -9.75
C ARG A 82 16.79 -5.52 -8.40
N GLN A 83 17.25 -4.81 -7.36
CA GLN A 83 17.33 -5.36 -6.00
C GLN A 83 15.95 -5.68 -5.40
N ALA A 84 14.96 -4.77 -5.54
CA ALA A 84 13.61 -5.00 -5.05
C ALA A 84 12.93 -6.15 -5.80
N ALA A 85 13.12 -6.26 -7.10
CA ALA A 85 12.61 -7.35 -7.91
C ALA A 85 13.24 -8.71 -7.52
N ALA A 86 14.55 -8.74 -7.28
CA ALA A 86 15.25 -9.95 -6.82
C ALA A 86 14.76 -10.41 -5.45
N ARG A 87 14.61 -9.48 -4.49
CA ARG A 87 14.04 -9.80 -3.15
C ARG A 87 12.62 -10.36 -3.25
N ASP A 88 11.76 -9.75 -4.06
CA ASP A 88 10.40 -10.23 -4.20
C ASP A 88 10.33 -11.59 -4.92
N ARG A 89 11.17 -11.80 -5.92
CA ARG A 89 11.32 -13.11 -6.58
C ARG A 89 11.77 -14.19 -5.59
N HIS A 90 12.75 -13.89 -4.76
CA HIS A 90 13.24 -14.83 -3.74
C HIS A 90 12.13 -15.19 -2.73
N ARG A 91 11.37 -14.20 -2.24
CA ARG A 91 10.21 -14.43 -1.36
C ARG A 91 9.14 -15.32 -2.01
N LEU A 92 8.86 -15.09 -3.30
CA LEU A 92 7.90 -15.93 -4.03
C LEU A 92 8.38 -17.37 -4.14
N LEU A 93 9.66 -17.61 -4.45
CA LEU A 93 10.25 -18.94 -4.53
C LEU A 93 10.24 -19.65 -3.17
N GLN A 94 10.62 -18.97 -2.09
CA GLN A 94 10.55 -19.52 -0.73
C GLN A 94 9.10 -19.90 -0.34
N ALA A 95 8.13 -19.01 -0.62
CA ALA A 95 6.74 -19.28 -0.32
C ALA A 95 6.16 -20.45 -1.16
N ALA A 96 6.62 -20.60 -2.38
CA ALA A 96 6.24 -21.71 -3.26
C ALA A 96 6.84 -23.04 -2.79
N SER A 97 8.11 -23.03 -2.41
CA SER A 97 8.81 -24.20 -1.84
C SER A 97 8.11 -24.72 -0.59
N LYS A 98 7.80 -23.81 0.38
CA LYS A 98 7.06 -24.19 1.61
C LYS A 98 5.69 -24.81 1.32
N LYS A 99 5.05 -24.45 0.21
CA LYS A 99 3.72 -24.95 -0.19
C LYS A 99 3.79 -26.02 -1.27
N GLN A 100 4.98 -26.51 -1.63
CA GLN A 100 5.24 -27.49 -2.68
C GLN A 100 4.54 -27.15 -4.02
N ARG A 101 4.51 -25.86 -4.37
CA ARG A 101 3.84 -25.36 -5.59
C ARG A 101 4.86 -24.90 -6.61
N ARG A 102 4.63 -25.25 -7.88
CA ARG A 102 5.39 -24.68 -9.00
C ARG A 102 4.84 -23.29 -9.36
N LEU A 103 5.73 -22.33 -9.57
CA LEU A 103 5.38 -20.99 -10.03
C LEU A 103 5.51 -20.92 -11.55
N SER A 104 4.54 -20.28 -12.20
CA SER A 104 4.62 -19.98 -13.62
C SER A 104 5.68 -18.89 -13.88
N ALA A 105 6.25 -18.87 -15.10
CA ALA A 105 7.17 -17.81 -15.54
C ALA A 105 6.54 -16.41 -15.38
N ASP A 106 5.27 -16.26 -15.72
CA ASP A 106 4.51 -15.03 -15.57
C ASP A 106 4.42 -14.56 -14.11
N THR A 107 4.27 -15.51 -13.17
CA THR A 107 4.25 -15.17 -11.72
C THR A 107 5.60 -14.66 -11.27
N LEU A 108 6.69 -15.27 -11.70
CA LEU A 108 8.05 -14.82 -11.40
C LEU A 108 8.35 -13.47 -12.04
N GLU A 109 7.89 -13.25 -13.26
CA GLU A 109 8.08 -11.99 -13.96
C GLU A 109 7.33 -10.83 -13.29
N THR A 110 6.14 -11.08 -12.72
CA THR A 110 5.39 -10.04 -11.99
C THR A 110 6.13 -9.49 -10.77
N ALA A 111 7.12 -10.20 -10.23
CA ALA A 111 7.98 -9.70 -9.15
C ALA A 111 8.74 -8.41 -9.56
N ARG A 112 8.95 -8.20 -10.87
CA ARG A 112 9.63 -7.00 -11.41
C ARG A 112 8.78 -5.73 -11.36
N TYR A 113 7.46 -5.87 -11.18
CA TYR A 113 6.52 -4.77 -11.30
C TYR A 113 5.75 -4.56 -10.02
N PHE A 114 5.26 -3.34 -9.87
CA PHE A 114 4.34 -2.93 -8.84
C PHE A 114 3.05 -2.46 -9.50
N PHE A 115 1.93 -3.02 -9.09
CA PHE A 115 0.62 -2.75 -9.69
C PHE A 115 -0.28 -2.12 -8.64
N LEU A 116 -0.85 -0.96 -8.97
CA LEU A 116 -1.92 -0.32 -8.20
C LEU A 116 -3.16 -0.18 -9.09
N TRP A 117 -4.31 -0.27 -8.48
CA TRP A 117 -5.55 0.16 -9.07
C TRP A 117 -6.18 1.25 -8.22
N THR A 118 -6.79 2.26 -8.86
CA THR A 118 -7.34 3.43 -8.17
C THR A 118 -8.54 4.02 -8.89
N THR A 119 -9.47 4.58 -8.10
CA THR A 119 -10.58 5.42 -8.58
C THR A 119 -10.26 6.91 -8.56
N LEU A 120 -9.14 7.31 -7.96
CA LEU A 120 -8.75 8.71 -7.87
C LEU A 120 -8.81 9.41 -9.24
N PRO A 121 -9.28 10.66 -9.32
CA PRO A 121 -9.41 11.39 -10.58
C PRO A 121 -8.05 11.64 -11.24
N THR A 122 -8.08 11.97 -12.54
CA THR A 122 -6.88 12.20 -13.35
C THR A 122 -6.02 13.40 -12.90
N ALA A 123 -6.59 14.32 -12.10
CA ALA A 123 -5.85 15.38 -11.43
C ALA A 123 -4.74 14.85 -10.48
N TRP A 124 -4.88 13.60 -10.03
CA TRP A 124 -3.83 12.88 -9.31
C TRP A 124 -2.97 12.13 -10.31
N ASP A 125 -1.80 12.66 -10.63
CA ASP A 125 -0.87 11.96 -11.51
C ASP A 125 -0.35 10.64 -10.89
N ARG A 126 0.18 9.76 -11.74
CA ARG A 126 0.67 8.44 -11.33
C ARG A 126 1.80 8.49 -10.29
N VAL A 127 2.65 9.53 -10.33
CA VAL A 127 3.78 9.66 -9.38
C VAL A 127 3.24 10.00 -8.00
N ARG A 128 2.31 10.96 -7.93
CA ARG A 128 1.63 11.35 -6.69
C ARG A 128 0.91 10.17 -6.04
N ILE A 129 0.21 9.36 -6.84
CA ILE A 129 -0.48 8.15 -6.35
C ILE A 129 0.51 7.09 -5.83
N LEU A 130 1.62 6.87 -6.54
CA LEU A 130 2.67 5.96 -6.08
C LEU A 130 3.31 6.43 -4.77
N ASN A 131 3.53 7.74 -4.61
CA ASN A 131 4.04 8.33 -3.37
C ASN A 131 3.00 8.23 -2.24
N LEU A 132 1.73 8.53 -2.52
CA LEU A 132 0.64 8.32 -1.57
C LEU A 132 0.61 6.87 -1.07
N TYR A 133 0.76 5.89 -1.99
CA TYR A 133 0.76 4.48 -1.59
C TYR A 133 1.96 4.13 -0.68
N ARG A 134 3.10 4.79 -0.81
CA ARG A 134 4.25 4.59 0.09
C ARG A 134 3.93 4.97 1.52
N CYS A 135 3.05 5.97 1.74
CA CYS A 135 2.61 6.37 3.07
C CYS A 135 1.89 5.24 3.83
N ARG A 136 1.30 4.26 3.12
CA ARG A 136 0.69 3.07 3.75
C ARG A 136 1.67 2.32 4.67
N TRP A 137 2.95 2.29 4.29
CA TRP A 137 3.98 1.64 5.10
C TRP A 137 4.17 2.30 6.47
N GLN A 138 3.87 3.58 6.60
CA GLN A 138 3.97 4.30 7.88
C GLN A 138 3.02 3.71 8.93
N ILE A 139 1.85 3.24 8.52
CA ILE A 139 0.89 2.57 9.40
C ILE A 139 1.48 1.26 9.96
N GLU A 140 2.14 0.47 9.11
CA GLU A 140 2.81 -0.77 9.56
C GLU A 140 3.96 -0.47 10.53
N LEU A 141 4.72 0.59 10.28
CA LEU A 141 5.77 1.04 11.19
C LEU A 141 5.19 1.52 12.53
N ALA A 142 4.08 2.27 12.51
CA ALA A 142 3.38 2.69 13.72
C ALA A 142 2.93 1.48 14.54
N PHE A 143 2.25 0.51 13.92
CA PHE A 143 1.86 -0.73 14.61
C PHE A 143 3.07 -1.52 15.13
N LYS A 144 4.17 -1.58 14.38
CA LYS A 144 5.39 -2.24 14.84
C LYS A 144 5.97 -1.54 16.06
N ARG A 145 6.03 -0.21 16.06
CA ARG A 145 6.48 0.60 17.20
C ARG A 145 5.58 0.36 18.40
N MET A 146 4.27 0.43 18.23
CA MET A 146 3.31 0.16 19.30
C MET A 146 3.51 -1.24 19.90
N LYS A 147 3.66 -2.27 19.07
CA LYS A 147 3.85 -3.65 19.56
C LYS A 147 5.18 -3.85 20.26
N SER A 148 6.30 -3.36 19.69
CA SER A 148 7.64 -3.65 20.19
C SER A 148 8.10 -2.68 21.28
N ILE A 149 7.83 -1.38 21.13
CA ILE A 149 8.30 -0.35 22.06
C ILE A 149 7.31 -0.17 23.21
N MET A 150 6.00 -0.13 22.88
CA MET A 150 4.96 0.14 23.88
C MET A 150 4.33 -1.12 24.47
N GLY A 151 4.75 -2.30 24.04
CA GLY A 151 4.27 -3.57 24.58
C GLY A 151 2.80 -3.87 24.31
N LEU A 152 2.19 -3.24 23.29
CA LEU A 152 0.77 -3.45 22.93
C LEU A 152 0.45 -4.85 22.38
N GLY A 153 1.47 -5.69 22.19
CA GLY A 153 1.29 -7.08 21.78
C GLY A 153 0.81 -8.02 22.89
N HIS A 154 0.78 -7.55 24.13
CA HIS A 154 0.39 -8.35 25.29
C HIS A 154 -0.55 -7.56 26.20
N LEU A 155 -1.73 -8.10 26.45
CA LEU A 155 -2.70 -7.53 27.39
C LEU A 155 -2.41 -8.08 28.79
N PRO A 156 -2.07 -7.22 29.78
CA PRO A 156 -1.68 -7.67 31.13
C PRO A 156 -2.87 -8.07 32.01
N LYS A 157 -4.09 -7.77 31.58
CA LYS A 157 -5.34 -7.99 32.30
C LYS A 157 -6.27 -8.89 31.51
N LYS A 158 -7.19 -9.56 32.21
CA LYS A 158 -8.24 -10.40 31.61
C LYS A 158 -9.59 -9.70 31.57
N ASP A 159 -9.79 -8.74 32.46
CA ASP A 159 -11.01 -7.95 32.54
C ASP A 159 -11.11 -6.95 31.36
N PRO A 160 -12.25 -6.90 30.62
CA PRO A 160 -12.40 -6.06 29.43
C PRO A 160 -12.23 -4.56 29.69
N GLU A 161 -12.70 -4.04 30.83
CA GLU A 161 -12.59 -2.62 31.13
C GLU A 161 -11.16 -2.21 31.48
N SER A 162 -10.48 -3.00 32.31
CA SER A 162 -9.07 -2.80 32.60
C SER A 162 -8.20 -2.92 31.34
N CYS A 163 -8.54 -3.83 30.41
CA CYS A 163 -7.89 -3.94 29.11
C CYS A 163 -8.08 -2.67 28.26
N ARG A 164 -9.29 -2.12 28.21
CA ARG A 164 -9.59 -0.87 27.51
C ARG A 164 -8.82 0.31 28.11
N ALA A 165 -8.87 0.46 29.43
CA ALA A 165 -8.17 1.54 30.13
C ALA A 165 -6.66 1.46 29.87
N TRP A 166 -6.07 0.27 29.96
CA TRP A 166 -4.66 0.04 29.66
C TRP A 166 -4.32 0.37 28.22
N LEU A 167 -5.17 -0.08 27.26
CA LEU A 167 -4.98 0.19 25.84
C LEU A 167 -5.07 1.69 25.53
N HIS A 168 -6.06 2.38 26.08
CA HIS A 168 -6.22 3.82 25.92
C HIS A 168 -5.03 4.59 26.50
N GLY A 169 -4.56 4.21 27.70
CA GLY A 169 -3.37 4.81 28.31
C GLY A 169 -2.12 4.65 27.45
N LYS A 170 -1.91 3.46 26.89
CA LYS A 170 -0.80 3.19 25.96
C LYS A 170 -0.91 3.97 24.66
N LEU A 171 -2.11 4.04 24.06
CA LEU A 171 -2.34 4.82 22.84
C LEU A 171 -2.14 6.32 23.09
N PHE A 172 -2.64 6.83 24.22
CA PHE A 172 -2.43 8.23 24.62
C PHE A 172 -0.94 8.54 24.79
N THR A 173 -0.21 7.68 25.52
CA THR A 173 1.25 7.84 25.68
C THR A 173 1.97 7.81 24.31
N SER A 174 1.53 6.92 23.39
CA SER A 174 2.08 6.87 22.03
C SER A 174 1.89 8.18 21.27
N LEU A 175 0.69 8.76 21.35
CA LEU A 175 0.40 10.05 20.71
C LEU A 175 1.23 11.19 21.32
N LEU A 176 1.38 11.23 22.64
CA LEU A 176 2.25 12.21 23.30
C LEU A 176 3.71 12.09 22.85
N VAL A 177 4.24 10.87 22.80
CA VAL A 177 5.61 10.61 22.32
C VAL A 177 5.79 11.05 20.87
N GLU A 178 4.84 10.73 19.97
CA GLU A 178 4.90 11.17 18.57
C GLU A 178 4.82 12.71 18.46
N GLN A 179 4.02 13.36 19.28
CA GLN A 179 3.96 14.83 19.33
C GLN A 179 5.28 15.44 19.80
N LEU A 180 5.89 14.88 20.87
CA LEU A 180 7.18 15.32 21.37
C LEU A 180 8.30 15.11 20.35
N ILE A 181 8.32 13.95 19.65
CA ILE A 181 9.28 13.69 18.57
C ILE A 181 9.05 14.66 17.40
N GLY A 182 7.79 14.97 17.08
CA GLY A 182 7.45 15.96 16.06
C GLY A 182 7.99 17.35 16.41
N ALA A 183 7.75 17.79 17.64
CA ALA A 183 8.26 19.07 18.15
C ALA A 183 9.80 19.09 18.23
N ALA A 184 10.42 18.00 18.67
CA ALA A 184 11.88 17.90 18.77
C ALA A 184 12.60 17.94 17.43
N LYS A 185 11.93 17.55 16.32
CA LYS A 185 12.51 17.66 14.96
C LYS A 185 12.69 19.10 14.48
N THR A 186 11.96 20.04 15.07
CA THR A 186 12.05 21.47 14.74
C THR A 186 13.07 22.21 15.60
N VAL A 187 13.61 21.53 16.63
CA VAL A 187 14.57 22.11 17.56
C VAL A 187 15.88 21.33 17.48
N SER A 188 16.95 22.04 17.19
CA SER A 188 18.32 21.49 17.28
C SER A 188 18.62 21.10 18.72
N PRO A 189 19.36 20.01 19.00
CA PRO A 189 19.85 19.67 20.34
C PRO A 189 20.64 20.80 21.02
N TRP A 190 21.09 21.76 20.22
CA TRP A 190 21.88 22.94 20.64
C TRP A 190 21.02 24.22 20.72
N GLY A 191 19.69 24.13 20.60
CA GLY A 191 18.78 25.28 20.73
C GLY A 191 18.61 26.15 19.47
N TYR A 192 19.15 25.72 18.32
CA TYR A 192 18.95 26.43 17.06
C TYR A 192 17.73 25.84 16.32
N GLU A 193 16.94 26.68 15.69
CA GLU A 193 15.90 26.21 14.76
C GLU A 193 16.54 25.49 13.59
N LEU A 194 16.10 24.25 13.31
CA LEU A 194 16.50 23.55 12.10
C LEU A 194 15.66 24.09 10.93
N ASP A 195 16.32 24.72 9.97
CA ASP A 195 15.65 25.21 8.75
C ASP A 195 14.99 24.03 8.02
N PRO A 196 13.67 24.04 7.84
CA PRO A 196 12.95 22.96 7.17
C PRO A 196 13.12 22.95 5.64
N SER A 197 13.85 23.90 5.06
CA SER A 197 14.05 24.01 3.62
C SER A 197 15.09 23.00 3.15
N PRO A 198 14.76 22.04 2.24
CA PRO A 198 15.79 21.28 1.56
C PRO A 198 16.56 22.23 0.64
N GLN A 199 17.85 22.46 0.92
CA GLN A 199 18.71 23.16 -0.02
C GLN A 199 18.77 22.35 -1.32
N PRO A 200 18.59 22.99 -2.49
CA PRO A 200 18.82 22.30 -3.76
C PRO A 200 20.29 21.89 -3.83
N MET A 201 20.55 20.61 -3.95
CA MET A 201 21.89 20.11 -4.24
C MET A 201 22.33 20.66 -5.59
N ALA A 202 23.44 21.43 -5.58
CA ALA A 202 24.12 21.92 -6.76
C ALA A 202 24.71 20.77 -7.59
#